data_2abce0d0d4fcf35b658ba8cfd967846f
#
_entry.id   2abce0d0d4fcf35b658ba8cfd967846f
#
_cell.length_a   1.000
_cell.length_b   1.000
_cell.length_c   1.000
_cell.angle_alpha   90.00
_cell.angle_beta   90.00
_cell.angle_gamma   90.00
#
_symmetry.space_group_name_H-M   'P 1'
#
loop_
_entity.id
_entity.type
_entity.pdbx_description
1 polymer ?
#
loop_
_entity_poly.entity_id
_entity_poly.type
_entity_poly.pdbx_seq_one_letter_code
_entity_poly.pdbx_strand_id
1 'polypeptide(L)'
;MTTETEIIETICVLLGPHNKDGVALTVATDIPAELNIDSVGVLDFIMDVEDKFDIEIPMNVVSETNTIGDLVKVVQARINKA
;
A
#
# COMPACT_ATOMS: atom_id res chain seq x y z
N MET A 1 -17.79 6.13 5.42
CA MET A 1 -17.21 6.14 4.07
C MET A 1 -15.69 6.35 4.16
N THR A 2 -14.93 5.49 3.50
CA THR A 2 -13.47 5.58 3.58
C THR A 2 -12.95 6.66 2.65
N THR A 3 -12.27 7.65 3.19
CA THR A 3 -11.71 8.74 2.39
C THR A 3 -10.28 8.41 1.95
N GLU A 4 -9.80 9.13 0.94
CA GLU A 4 -8.43 9.00 0.47
C GLU A 4 -7.43 9.22 1.62
N THR A 5 -7.68 10.21 2.47
CA THR A 5 -6.83 10.51 3.62
C THR A 5 -6.76 9.32 4.58
N GLU A 6 -7.89 8.68 4.87
CA GLU A 6 -7.92 7.50 5.74
C GLU A 6 -7.13 6.34 5.12
N ILE A 7 -7.24 6.16 3.81
CA ILE A 7 -6.50 5.12 3.10
C ILE A 7 -4.99 5.37 3.22
N ILE A 8 -4.56 6.61 2.99
CA ILE A 8 -3.15 6.99 3.09
C ILE A 8 -2.64 6.74 4.51
N GLU A 9 -3.37 7.18 5.52
CA GLU A 9 -2.98 7.01 6.92
C GLU A 9 -2.85 5.53 7.28
N THR A 10 -3.81 4.72 6.85
CA THR A 10 -3.79 3.28 7.12
C THR A 10 -2.60 2.61 6.44
N ILE A 11 -2.35 2.96 5.18
CA ILE A 11 -1.21 2.42 4.44
C ILE A 11 0.11 2.78 5.14
N CYS A 12 0.25 4.02 5.61
CA CYS A 12 1.44 4.45 6.31
C CYS A 12 1.64 3.67 7.61
N VAL A 13 0.56 3.42 8.35
CA VAL A 13 0.63 2.60 9.57
C VAL A 13 1.07 1.18 9.24
N LEU A 14 0.51 0.59 8.19
CA LEU A 14 0.86 -0.77 7.79
C LEU A 14 2.30 -0.87 7.27
N LEU A 15 2.83 0.21 6.70
CA LEU A 15 4.22 0.27 6.26
C LEU A 15 5.21 0.45 7.40
N GLY A 16 4.75 0.89 8.57
CA GLY A 16 5.64 1.15 9.72
C GLY A 16 6.62 0.03 10.00
N PRO A 17 6.16 -1.24 10.15
CA PRO A 17 7.06 -2.36 10.41
C PRO A 17 8.10 -2.61 9.30
N HIS A 18 7.82 -2.16 8.09
CA HIS A 18 8.71 -2.33 6.93
C HIS A 18 9.61 -1.11 6.71
N ASN A 19 9.36 -0.01 7.41
CA ASN A 19 10.09 1.24 7.24
C ASN A 19 11.21 1.33 8.29
N LYS A 20 12.25 0.54 8.10
CA LYS A 20 13.35 0.42 9.07
C LYS A 20 14.21 1.68 9.13
N ASP A 21 14.31 2.39 8.02
CA ASP A 21 15.18 3.56 7.90
C ASP A 21 14.46 4.88 8.22
N GLY A 22 13.19 4.83 8.59
CA GLY A 22 12.43 6.03 8.92
C GLY A 22 12.23 6.96 7.75
N VAL A 23 12.04 6.40 6.54
CA VAL A 23 11.83 7.20 5.33
C VAL A 23 10.52 7.97 5.43
N ALA A 24 10.52 9.23 5.01
CA ALA A 24 9.31 10.03 4.97
C ALA A 24 8.33 9.43 3.94
N LEU A 25 7.11 9.14 4.39
CA LEU A 25 6.11 8.49 3.54
C LEU A 25 5.19 9.54 2.92
N THR A 26 5.21 9.61 1.59
CA THR A 26 4.35 10.50 0.81
C THR A 26 3.71 9.71 -0.32
N VAL A 27 2.77 10.31 -1.03
CA VAL A 27 2.13 9.64 -2.17
C VAL A 27 3.15 9.33 -3.28
N ALA A 28 4.25 10.06 -3.35
CA ALA A 28 5.30 9.85 -4.34
C ALA A 28 6.34 8.81 -3.90
N THR A 29 6.27 8.33 -2.65
CA THR A 29 7.22 7.36 -2.13
C THR A 29 7.12 6.04 -2.90
N ASP A 30 8.22 5.60 -3.50
CA ASP A 30 8.32 4.31 -4.17
C ASP A 30 8.55 3.24 -3.08
N ILE A 31 7.54 2.41 -2.84
CA ILE A 31 7.53 1.49 -1.72
C ILE A 31 8.73 0.53 -1.74
N PRO A 32 8.94 -0.28 -2.80
CA PRO A 32 10.06 -1.21 -2.77
C PRO A 32 11.43 -0.54 -2.84
N ALA A 33 11.55 0.53 -3.60
CA ALA A 33 12.85 1.19 -3.80
C ALA A 33 13.27 2.03 -2.60
N GLU A 34 12.38 2.88 -2.08
CA GLU A 34 12.74 3.81 -1.01
C GLU A 34 12.77 3.14 0.36
N LEU A 35 11.91 2.15 0.58
CA LEU A 35 11.87 1.41 1.83
C LEU A 35 12.78 0.18 1.81
N ASN A 36 13.41 -0.10 0.67
CA ASN A 36 14.30 -1.22 0.49
C ASN A 36 13.65 -2.55 0.93
N ILE A 37 12.42 -2.75 0.49
CA ILE A 37 11.65 -3.95 0.78
C ILE A 37 11.77 -4.92 -0.39
N ASP A 38 12.04 -6.19 -0.12
CA ASP A 38 12.10 -7.20 -1.18
C ASP A 38 10.68 -7.64 -1.60
N SER A 39 10.61 -8.52 -2.61
CA SER A 39 9.33 -8.98 -3.16
C SER A 39 8.45 -9.64 -2.11
N VAL A 40 9.05 -10.41 -1.22
CA VAL A 40 8.31 -11.12 -0.17
C VAL A 40 7.73 -10.12 0.82
N GLY A 41 8.51 -9.12 1.21
CA GLY A 41 8.05 -8.08 2.12
C GLY A 41 6.93 -7.25 1.51
N VAL A 42 7.01 -6.94 0.22
CA VAL A 42 5.95 -6.22 -0.47
C VAL A 42 4.67 -7.03 -0.48
N LEU A 43 4.76 -8.34 -0.76
CA LEU A 43 3.58 -9.21 -0.75
C LEU A 43 2.96 -9.31 0.64
N ASP A 44 3.78 -9.43 1.68
CA ASP A 44 3.28 -9.43 3.06
C ASP A 44 2.53 -8.14 3.38
N PHE A 45 3.09 -7.01 2.98
CA PHE A 45 2.44 -5.72 3.16
C PHE A 45 1.12 -5.64 2.41
N ILE A 46 1.09 -6.10 1.16
CA ILE A 46 -0.12 -6.11 0.34
C ILE A 46 -1.20 -6.98 0.98
N MET A 47 -0.83 -8.12 1.55
CA MET A 47 -1.77 -8.99 2.25
C MET A 47 -2.38 -8.27 3.46
N ASP A 48 -1.59 -7.50 4.18
CA ASP A 48 -2.09 -6.70 5.30
C ASP A 48 -3.09 -5.65 4.81
N VAL A 49 -2.80 -5.03 3.67
CA VAL A 49 -3.71 -4.04 3.07
C VAL A 49 -5.03 -4.70 2.66
N GLU A 50 -4.97 -5.86 2.02
CA GLU A 50 -6.16 -6.61 1.61
C GLU A 50 -7.03 -6.95 2.82
N ASP A 51 -6.39 -7.42 3.87
CA ASP A 51 -7.08 -7.81 5.10
C ASP A 51 -7.70 -6.61 5.80
N LYS A 52 -6.98 -5.51 5.85
CA LYS A 52 -7.43 -4.30 6.54
C LYS A 52 -8.64 -3.66 5.85
N PHE A 53 -8.64 -3.64 4.53
CA PHE A 53 -9.72 -3.02 3.75
C PHE A 53 -10.76 -4.01 3.23
N ASP A 54 -10.55 -5.30 3.49
CA ASP A 54 -11.43 -6.38 3.01
C ASP A 54 -11.59 -6.33 1.49
N ILE A 55 -10.46 -6.28 0.80
CA ILE A 55 -10.40 -6.23 -0.67
C ILE A 55 -9.41 -7.25 -1.19
N GLU A 56 -9.45 -7.51 -2.49
CA GLU A 56 -8.49 -8.36 -3.17
C GLU A 56 -7.68 -7.55 -4.18
N ILE A 57 -6.37 -7.73 -4.17
CA ILE A 57 -5.48 -7.07 -5.12
C ILE A 57 -4.73 -8.15 -5.91
N PRO A 58 -5.08 -8.34 -7.21
CA PRO A 58 -4.41 -9.37 -8.03
C PRO A 58 -2.92 -9.09 -8.21
N MET A 59 -2.14 -10.15 -8.41
CA MET A 59 -0.69 -10.04 -8.58
C MET A 59 -0.28 -9.11 -9.71
N ASN A 60 -1.00 -9.14 -10.83
CA ASN A 60 -0.70 -8.25 -11.95
C ASN A 60 -0.87 -6.78 -11.58
N VAL A 61 -1.80 -6.48 -10.69
CA VAL A 61 -2.01 -5.11 -10.19
C VAL A 61 -0.88 -4.75 -9.23
N VAL A 62 -0.49 -5.67 -8.34
CA VAL A 62 0.61 -5.47 -7.41
C VAL A 62 1.90 -5.14 -8.17
N SER A 63 2.19 -5.86 -9.25
CA SER A 63 3.42 -5.66 -10.01
C SER A 63 3.47 -4.28 -10.70
N GLU A 64 2.31 -3.67 -10.93
CA GLU A 64 2.22 -2.33 -11.52
C GLU A 64 2.15 -1.22 -10.48
N THR A 65 2.03 -1.58 -9.20
CA THR A 65 1.86 -0.63 -8.10
C THR A 65 3.21 -0.40 -7.43
N ASN A 66 3.76 0.78 -7.57
CA ASN A 66 5.08 1.10 -7.04
C ASN A 66 5.03 2.14 -5.92
N THR A 67 4.23 3.19 -6.07
CA THR A 67 4.17 4.27 -5.09
C THR A 67 2.99 4.12 -4.16
N ILE A 68 3.06 4.83 -3.03
CA ILE A 68 1.93 4.88 -2.10
C ILE A 68 0.69 5.44 -2.82
N GLY A 69 0.87 6.46 -3.66
CA GLY A 69 -0.22 7.02 -4.44
C GLY A 69 -0.87 6.01 -5.38
N ASP A 70 -0.07 5.18 -6.03
CA ASP A 70 -0.57 4.10 -6.88
C ASP A 70 -1.43 3.13 -6.06
N LEU A 71 -0.94 2.76 -4.88
CA LEU A 71 -1.66 1.83 -4.02
C LEU A 71 -2.97 2.44 -3.51
N VAL A 72 -2.95 3.72 -3.17
CA VAL A 72 -4.16 4.43 -2.74
C VAL A 72 -5.23 4.35 -3.81
N LYS A 73 -4.86 4.57 -5.06
CA LYS A 73 -5.79 4.48 -6.19
C LYS A 73 -6.37 3.08 -6.36
N VAL A 74 -5.53 2.07 -6.20
CA VAL A 74 -5.96 0.67 -6.29
C VAL A 74 -6.96 0.35 -5.18
N VAL A 75 -6.63 0.71 -3.94
CA VAL A 75 -7.50 0.47 -2.80
C VAL A 75 -8.83 1.19 -2.97
N GLN A 76 -8.79 2.44 -3.37
CA GLN A 76 -9.99 3.25 -3.56
C GLN A 76 -10.91 2.65 -4.61
N ALA A 77 -10.33 2.20 -5.73
CA ALA A 77 -11.11 1.57 -6.80
C ALA A 77 -11.75 0.27 -6.33
N ARG A 78 -11.05 -0.51 -5.51
CA ARG A 78 -11.57 -1.78 -5.00
C ARG A 78 -12.67 -1.56 -3.96
N ILE A 79 -12.50 -0.60 -3.07
CA ILE A 79 -13.51 -0.26 -2.07
C ILE A 79 -14.79 0.24 -2.77
N ASN A 80 -14.65 1.08 -3.76
CA ASN A 80 -15.80 1.68 -4.45
C ASN A 80 -16.57 0.68 -5.31
N LYS A 81 -15.97 -0.47 -5.60
CA LYS A 81 -16.62 -1.53 -6.37
C LYS A 81 -17.55 -2.39 -5.54
N ALA A 82 -17.40 -2.35 -4.25
CA ALA A 82 -18.19 -3.19 -3.33
C ALA A 82 -19.66 -2.81 -3.31
#